data_fa869276ac7f5ff3713714850c4f8029
#
_entry.id   fa869276ac7f5ff3713714850c4f8029
#
_cell.length_a   1.000
_cell.length_b   1.000
_cell.length_c   1.000
_cell.angle_alpha   90.00
_cell.angle_beta   90.00
_cell.angle_gamma   90.00
#
_symmetry.space_group_name_H-M   'P 1'
#
loop_
_entity.id
_entity.type
_entity.pdbx_description
1 polymer ?
#
loop_
_entity_poly.entity_id
_entity_poly.type
_entity_poly.pdbx_seq_one_letter_code
_entity_poly.pdbx_strand_id
1 'polypeptide(L)'
;MKGDRIWVGYRCDMQVTPLTGKFGADVADIDISQPLSAHELSELREAFAEYSVLAIREQDLTIDSFEAFALQLGNFGETPFITPVDGHPNVLRLLREADEAGPLFGSGWHSDWSFQDQPPSATLLYGVDIPPAGGDTAFTQQEQAYDALSDGMKELLEPLHGVHSARRSYGPSGTFGQRDDRRSMEIIGDESALETRSHPLIRTHPDTGRKSLFINEVYTIGIEELHHAEASAILNFLFEHCRRIDFTCRVRWQQGTLTMWDNRCVQHYAIDDYFGHRREMMRVTLAGETPQ
;
A
#
# COMPACT_ATOMS: atom_id res chain seq x y z
N MET A 1 -35.51 -4.88 47.18
CA MET A 1 -34.16 -4.39 46.87
C MET A 1 -33.73 -5.07 45.56
N LYS A 2 -33.89 -4.36 44.44
CA LYS A 2 -33.41 -4.80 43.11
C LYS A 2 -31.97 -4.34 43.00
N GLY A 3 -31.03 -5.28 42.93
CA GLY A 3 -29.65 -5.00 42.72
C GLY A 3 -29.42 -4.62 41.26
N ASP A 4 -29.01 -3.37 41.03
CA ASP A 4 -28.51 -2.89 39.73
C ASP A 4 -27.22 -3.63 39.42
N ARG A 5 -27.26 -4.49 38.39
CA ARG A 5 -26.04 -5.05 37.82
C ARG A 5 -25.38 -3.91 37.01
N ILE A 6 -24.32 -3.38 37.59
CA ILE A 6 -23.38 -2.52 36.85
C ILE A 6 -22.72 -3.41 35.78
N TRP A 7 -23.09 -3.21 34.52
CA TRP A 7 -22.33 -3.74 33.39
C TRP A 7 -20.99 -3.01 33.38
N VAL A 8 -19.96 -3.63 33.94
CA VAL A 8 -18.55 -3.26 33.67
C VAL A 8 -18.31 -3.75 32.26
N GLY A 9 -18.38 -2.84 31.28
CA GLY A 9 -17.94 -3.13 29.93
C GLY A 9 -16.49 -3.58 30.00
N TYR A 10 -16.22 -4.84 29.68
CA TYR A 10 -14.87 -5.29 29.40
C TYR A 10 -14.41 -4.47 28.17
N ARG A 11 -13.50 -3.52 28.38
CA ARG A 11 -12.67 -3.00 27.31
C ARG A 11 -11.81 -4.16 26.86
N CYS A 12 -12.05 -4.69 25.68
CA CYS A 12 -11.07 -5.48 24.99
C CYS A 12 -10.06 -4.46 24.46
N ASP A 13 -8.87 -4.42 25.05
CA ASP A 13 -7.77 -3.62 24.52
C ASP A 13 -7.31 -4.29 23.20
N MET A 14 -7.19 -3.53 22.13
CA MET A 14 -6.70 -3.99 20.83
C MET A 14 -5.40 -4.78 21.02
N GLN A 15 -5.29 -5.98 20.44
CA GLN A 15 -4.08 -6.79 20.51
C GLN A 15 -3.26 -6.63 19.23
N VAL A 16 -2.00 -6.22 19.37
CA VAL A 16 -1.05 -6.08 18.27
C VAL A 16 0.02 -7.15 18.39
N THR A 17 0.11 -8.02 17.38
CA THR A 17 1.11 -9.11 17.32
C THR A 17 2.05 -8.89 16.14
N PRO A 18 3.35 -8.61 16.37
CA PRO A 18 4.30 -8.40 15.29
C PRO A 18 4.42 -9.61 14.37
N LEU A 19 4.43 -9.37 13.04
CA LEU A 19 4.72 -10.39 12.01
C LEU A 19 6.21 -10.68 11.90
N THR A 20 7.02 -9.64 12.10
CA THR A 20 8.49 -9.75 12.16
C THR A 20 9.01 -8.95 13.36
N GLY A 21 10.31 -8.97 13.62
CA GLY A 21 10.90 -8.25 14.75
C GLY A 21 10.74 -6.73 14.73
N LYS A 22 10.43 -6.13 13.55
CA LYS A 22 10.40 -4.65 13.40
C LYS A 22 9.38 -4.14 12.37
N PHE A 23 8.62 -5.01 11.72
CA PHE A 23 7.83 -4.62 10.56
C PHE A 23 6.61 -5.52 10.39
N GLY A 24 5.45 -4.89 10.17
CA GLY A 24 4.17 -5.54 10.02
C GLY A 24 3.63 -6.15 11.31
N ALA A 25 2.33 -6.03 11.53
CA ALA A 25 1.66 -6.65 12.66
C ALA A 25 0.25 -7.14 12.29
N ASP A 26 -0.19 -8.23 12.93
CA ASP A 26 -1.59 -8.61 13.02
C ASP A 26 -2.26 -7.82 14.15
N VAL A 27 -3.50 -7.39 13.90
CA VAL A 27 -4.34 -6.69 14.88
C VAL A 27 -5.61 -7.50 15.10
N ALA A 28 -5.90 -7.78 16.37
CA ALA A 28 -7.12 -8.48 16.83
C ALA A 28 -7.85 -7.66 17.89
N ASP A 29 -9.05 -8.15 18.26
CA ASP A 29 -9.91 -7.56 19.29
C ASP A 29 -10.31 -6.10 19.02
N ILE A 30 -10.53 -5.76 17.74
CA ILE A 30 -11.06 -4.48 17.28
C ILE A 30 -12.13 -4.72 16.22
N ASP A 31 -13.25 -4.00 16.28
CA ASP A 31 -14.33 -4.01 15.30
C ASP A 31 -14.35 -2.67 14.55
N ILE A 32 -13.86 -2.67 13.32
CA ILE A 32 -13.81 -1.49 12.45
C ILE A 32 -15.06 -1.32 11.58
N SER A 33 -16.08 -2.19 11.74
CA SER A 33 -17.39 -2.02 11.11
C SER A 33 -18.19 -0.88 11.74
N GLN A 34 -17.79 -0.44 12.94
CA GLN A 34 -18.36 0.67 13.70
C GLN A 34 -17.33 1.78 13.88
N PRO A 35 -17.79 3.01 14.16
CA PRO A 35 -16.88 4.11 14.48
C PRO A 35 -16.02 3.77 15.71
N LEU A 36 -14.70 3.88 15.55
CA LEU A 36 -13.76 3.70 16.65
C LEU A 36 -13.85 4.86 17.65
N SER A 37 -13.67 4.56 18.93
CA SER A 37 -13.46 5.59 19.94
C SER A 37 -12.14 6.35 19.70
N ALA A 38 -11.99 7.53 20.29
CA ALA A 38 -10.76 8.30 20.19
C ALA A 38 -9.54 7.54 20.76
N HIS A 39 -9.74 6.66 21.73
CA HIS A 39 -8.69 5.81 22.32
C HIS A 39 -8.26 4.73 21.31
N GLU A 40 -9.18 3.93 20.80
CA GLU A 40 -8.90 2.88 19.81
C GLU A 40 -8.23 3.45 18.56
N LEU A 41 -8.69 4.62 18.09
CA LEU A 41 -8.10 5.30 16.94
C LEU A 41 -6.67 5.78 17.23
N SER A 42 -6.36 6.23 18.47
CA SER A 42 -5.01 6.60 18.88
C SER A 42 -4.09 5.39 18.90
N GLU A 43 -4.52 4.30 19.56
CA GLU A 43 -3.75 3.05 19.61
C GLU A 43 -3.48 2.48 18.22
N LEU A 44 -4.49 2.49 17.33
CA LEU A 44 -4.33 2.03 15.95
C LEU A 44 -3.31 2.88 15.18
N ARG A 45 -3.34 4.21 15.34
CA ARG A 45 -2.37 5.13 14.71
C ARG A 45 -0.95 4.93 15.26
N GLU A 46 -0.81 4.70 16.56
CA GLU A 46 0.48 4.41 17.19
C GLU A 46 1.06 3.09 16.65
N ALA A 47 0.24 2.02 16.58
CA ALA A 47 0.63 0.76 16.00
C ALA A 47 1.00 0.90 14.50
N PHE A 48 0.24 1.72 13.75
CA PHE A 48 0.53 1.97 12.34
C PHE A 48 1.85 2.72 12.14
N ALA A 49 2.13 3.73 12.96
CA ALA A 49 3.40 4.46 12.93
C ALA A 49 4.61 3.57 13.32
N GLU A 50 4.40 2.58 14.20
CA GLU A 50 5.44 1.64 14.60
C GLU A 50 5.70 0.55 13.56
N TYR A 51 4.64 -0.10 13.06
CA TYR A 51 4.75 -1.30 12.22
C TYR A 51 4.60 -1.05 10.73
N SER A 52 4.07 0.08 10.31
CA SER A 52 3.86 0.53 8.90
C SER A 52 2.95 -0.38 8.06
N VAL A 53 2.66 -1.61 8.47
CA VAL A 53 1.70 -2.55 7.88
C VAL A 53 0.89 -3.20 8.99
N LEU A 54 -0.43 -3.05 8.96
CA LEU A 54 -1.32 -3.70 9.92
C LEU A 54 -2.33 -4.58 9.17
N ALA A 55 -2.48 -5.83 9.60
CA ALA A 55 -3.51 -6.74 9.12
C ALA A 55 -4.55 -6.96 10.21
N ILE A 56 -5.71 -6.31 10.05
CA ILE A 56 -6.85 -6.39 10.97
C ILE A 56 -7.70 -7.57 10.53
N ARG A 57 -7.82 -8.58 11.39
CA ARG A 57 -8.45 -9.85 11.07
C ARG A 57 -9.95 -9.86 11.39
N GLU A 58 -10.68 -10.81 10.78
CA GLU A 58 -12.06 -11.19 11.14
C GLU A 58 -13.06 -10.03 11.08
N GLN A 59 -12.93 -9.14 10.10
CA GLN A 59 -13.83 -8.02 9.91
C GLN A 59 -14.99 -8.37 8.96
N ASP A 60 -16.18 -7.83 9.21
CA ASP A 60 -17.34 -7.93 8.32
C ASP A 60 -17.77 -6.54 7.87
N LEU A 61 -17.23 -6.10 6.73
CA LEU A 61 -17.39 -4.73 6.23
C LEU A 61 -18.31 -4.70 5.00
N THR A 62 -19.27 -3.79 5.03
CA THR A 62 -19.92 -3.27 3.84
C THR A 62 -19.03 -2.21 3.20
N ILE A 63 -19.33 -1.80 1.94
CA ILE A 63 -18.62 -0.67 1.30
C ILE A 63 -18.74 0.60 2.13
N ASP A 64 -19.94 0.88 2.66
CA ASP A 64 -20.20 2.08 3.47
C ASP A 64 -19.38 2.09 4.77
N SER A 65 -19.32 0.95 5.49
CA SER A 65 -18.53 0.86 6.73
C SER A 65 -17.04 0.90 6.45
N PHE A 66 -16.58 0.36 5.32
CA PHE A 66 -15.19 0.46 4.88
C PHE A 66 -14.79 1.91 4.58
N GLU A 67 -15.62 2.67 3.83
CA GLU A 67 -15.39 4.11 3.59
C GLU A 67 -15.43 4.91 4.90
N ALA A 68 -16.39 4.62 5.78
CA ALA A 68 -16.53 5.28 7.08
C ALA A 68 -15.31 5.06 7.98
N PHE A 69 -14.76 3.85 8.00
CA PHE A 69 -13.52 3.56 8.72
C PHE A 69 -12.32 4.32 8.11
N ALA A 70 -12.17 4.28 6.79
CA ALA A 70 -11.08 4.99 6.12
C ALA A 70 -11.09 6.50 6.42
N LEU A 71 -12.28 7.14 6.45
CA LEU A 71 -12.45 8.56 6.78
C LEU A 71 -12.05 8.91 8.22
N GLN A 72 -12.07 7.98 9.16
CA GLN A 72 -11.55 8.23 10.52
C GLN A 72 -10.02 8.33 10.55
N LEU A 73 -9.34 7.74 9.56
CA LEU A 73 -7.89 7.77 9.44
C LEU A 73 -7.39 9.00 8.68
N GLY A 74 -8.11 9.42 7.62
CA GLY A 74 -7.74 10.55 6.81
C GLY A 74 -8.73 10.82 5.65
N ASN A 75 -8.47 11.87 4.88
CA ASN A 75 -9.22 12.14 3.66
C ASN A 75 -8.85 11.13 2.55
N PHE A 76 -9.75 10.94 1.58
CA PHE A 76 -9.47 10.08 0.44
C PHE A 76 -8.43 10.71 -0.51
N GLY A 77 -7.55 9.87 -1.04
CA GLY A 77 -6.60 10.20 -2.10
C GLY A 77 -7.21 10.01 -3.48
N GLU A 78 -6.56 10.55 -4.50
CA GLU A 78 -6.95 10.35 -5.90
C GLU A 78 -6.56 8.94 -6.39
N THR A 79 -7.42 8.33 -7.19
CA THR A 79 -7.22 6.99 -7.77
C THR A 79 -7.30 7.05 -9.30
N PRO A 80 -6.19 7.42 -9.98
CA PRO A 80 -6.20 7.54 -11.44
C PRO A 80 -6.25 6.16 -12.12
N PHE A 81 -6.68 6.15 -13.39
CA PHE A 81 -6.64 5.01 -14.31
C PHE A 81 -7.53 3.80 -13.97
N ILE A 82 -8.24 3.78 -12.87
CA ILE A 82 -9.10 2.65 -12.47
C ILE A 82 -10.51 3.16 -12.22
N THR A 83 -11.49 2.50 -12.83
CA THR A 83 -12.89 2.85 -12.61
C THR A 83 -13.32 2.45 -11.19
N PRO A 84 -13.83 3.38 -10.38
CA PRO A 84 -14.31 3.08 -9.03
C PRO A 84 -15.63 2.28 -9.06
N VAL A 85 -16.03 1.78 -7.90
CA VAL A 85 -17.35 1.14 -7.70
C VAL A 85 -18.45 2.17 -7.91
N ASP A 86 -19.52 1.77 -8.63
CA ASP A 86 -20.67 2.65 -8.85
C ASP A 86 -21.28 3.13 -7.53
N GLY A 87 -21.49 4.44 -7.42
CA GLY A 87 -21.96 5.08 -6.19
C GLY A 87 -20.89 5.31 -5.11
N HIS A 88 -19.66 4.78 -5.28
CA HIS A 88 -18.55 4.87 -4.30
C HIS A 88 -17.25 5.33 -4.97
N PRO A 89 -17.11 6.63 -5.29
CA PRO A 89 -16.01 7.14 -6.12
C PRO A 89 -14.61 6.97 -5.51
N ASN A 90 -14.52 6.63 -4.24
CA ASN A 90 -13.25 6.43 -3.54
C ASN A 90 -12.89 4.95 -3.36
N VAL A 91 -13.80 4.03 -3.72
CA VAL A 91 -13.59 2.58 -3.57
C VAL A 91 -13.30 1.95 -4.90
N LEU A 92 -12.16 1.28 -5.00
CA LEU A 92 -11.82 0.43 -6.13
C LEU A 92 -12.16 -1.02 -5.82
N ARG A 93 -12.71 -1.71 -6.80
CA ARG A 93 -12.91 -3.16 -6.76
C ARG A 93 -11.77 -3.84 -7.49
N LEU A 94 -10.90 -4.52 -6.76
CA LEU A 94 -9.82 -5.33 -7.35
C LEU A 94 -10.33 -6.76 -7.52
N LEU A 95 -10.80 -7.06 -8.73
CA LEU A 95 -11.39 -8.35 -9.08
C LEU A 95 -10.54 -9.05 -10.12
N ARG A 96 -10.28 -10.34 -9.89
CA ARG A 96 -9.76 -11.27 -10.88
C ARG A 96 -10.61 -12.54 -10.86
N GLU A 97 -11.23 -12.88 -11.97
CA GLU A 97 -11.98 -14.13 -12.11
C GLU A 97 -11.05 -15.34 -12.26
N ALA A 98 -11.58 -16.54 -11.96
CA ALA A 98 -10.81 -17.77 -11.92
C ALA A 98 -10.16 -18.17 -13.26
N ASP A 99 -10.77 -17.77 -14.36
CA ASP A 99 -10.31 -18.04 -15.74
C ASP A 99 -9.58 -16.86 -16.38
N GLU A 100 -9.43 -15.75 -15.65
CA GLU A 100 -8.73 -14.56 -16.16
C GLU A 100 -7.25 -14.83 -16.32
N ALA A 101 -6.75 -14.63 -17.53
CA ALA A 101 -5.34 -14.71 -17.90
C ALA A 101 -4.79 -13.31 -18.19
N GLY A 102 -3.53 -13.10 -17.92
CA GLY A 102 -2.85 -11.83 -18.20
C GLY A 102 -2.12 -11.29 -16.99
N PRO A 103 -1.50 -10.11 -17.10
CA PRO A 103 -0.75 -9.51 -16.02
C PRO A 103 -1.62 -9.26 -14.79
N LEU A 104 -1.14 -9.69 -13.61
CA LEU A 104 -1.80 -9.40 -12.36
C LEU A 104 -1.66 -7.90 -12.03
N PHE A 105 -2.77 -7.27 -11.63
CA PHE A 105 -2.74 -5.92 -11.10
C PHE A 105 -1.97 -5.89 -9.76
N GLY A 106 -1.04 -4.93 -9.63
CA GLY A 106 -0.19 -4.83 -8.42
C GLY A 106 1.01 -5.78 -8.40
N SER A 107 1.31 -6.48 -9.51
CA SER A 107 2.58 -7.20 -9.65
C SER A 107 3.75 -6.21 -9.82
N GLY A 108 4.94 -6.56 -9.29
CA GLY A 108 6.10 -5.68 -9.19
C GLY A 108 6.13 -4.88 -7.87
N TRP A 109 7.33 -4.67 -7.34
CA TRP A 109 7.51 -3.91 -6.11
C TRP A 109 7.23 -2.42 -6.33
N HIS A 110 6.25 -1.87 -5.61
CA HIS A 110 5.86 -0.47 -5.72
C HIS A 110 5.25 0.10 -4.44
N SER A 111 5.36 1.43 -4.31
CA SER A 111 4.47 2.24 -3.48
C SER A 111 3.37 2.79 -4.39
N ASP A 112 2.16 2.87 -3.88
CA ASP A 112 1.02 3.32 -4.69
C ASP A 112 1.19 4.74 -5.21
N TRP A 113 0.84 4.92 -6.48
CA TRP A 113 0.72 6.21 -7.16
C TRP A 113 1.88 7.18 -6.91
N SER A 114 3.12 6.68 -6.73
CA SER A 114 4.31 7.51 -6.44
C SER A 114 4.64 8.52 -7.55
N PHE A 115 3.93 8.46 -8.68
CA PHE A 115 4.01 9.42 -9.79
C PHE A 115 3.07 10.63 -9.62
N GLN A 116 2.29 10.74 -8.56
CA GLN A 116 1.47 11.92 -8.24
C GLN A 116 2.31 13.01 -7.56
N ASP A 117 1.87 14.26 -7.62
CA ASP A 117 2.50 15.37 -6.88
C ASP A 117 2.38 15.16 -5.35
N GLN A 118 1.27 14.59 -4.93
CA GLN A 118 0.98 14.16 -3.56
C GLN A 118 0.59 12.68 -3.55
N PRO A 119 1.57 11.77 -3.54
CA PRO A 119 1.28 10.34 -3.46
C PRO A 119 0.47 10.00 -2.21
N PRO A 120 -0.39 8.98 -2.26
CA PRO A 120 -1.22 8.62 -1.10
C PRO A 120 -0.36 8.27 0.12
N SER A 121 -0.80 8.72 1.29
CA SER A 121 -0.12 8.41 2.56
C SER A 121 -0.28 6.93 2.93
N ALA A 122 -1.46 6.38 2.75
CA ALA A 122 -1.75 4.98 3.07
C ALA A 122 -2.72 4.36 2.07
N THR A 123 -2.69 3.05 1.99
CA THR A 123 -3.68 2.24 1.28
C THR A 123 -4.31 1.25 2.25
N LEU A 124 -5.62 1.10 2.14
CA LEU A 124 -6.44 0.12 2.83
C LEU A 124 -6.96 -0.88 1.80
N LEU A 125 -6.78 -2.17 2.06
CA LEU A 125 -7.23 -3.25 1.18
C LEU A 125 -8.02 -4.28 2.01
N TYR A 126 -9.25 -4.56 1.62
CA TYR A 126 -10.15 -5.47 2.32
C TYR A 126 -10.46 -6.71 1.47
N GLY A 127 -10.28 -7.89 2.06
CA GLY A 127 -10.50 -9.18 1.40
C GLY A 127 -11.96 -9.61 1.42
N VAL A 128 -12.63 -9.55 0.27
CA VAL A 128 -14.05 -9.93 0.08
C VAL A 128 -14.19 -11.42 -0.27
N ASP A 129 -13.47 -11.87 -1.29
CA ASP A 129 -13.42 -13.27 -1.72
C ASP A 129 -11.96 -13.65 -1.94
N ILE A 130 -11.47 -14.56 -1.13
CA ILE A 130 -10.04 -14.88 -1.04
C ILE A 130 -9.82 -16.36 -1.39
N PRO A 131 -8.86 -16.67 -2.28
CA PRO A 131 -8.46 -18.02 -2.58
C PRO A 131 -8.09 -18.83 -1.32
N PRO A 132 -8.33 -20.14 -1.28
CA PRO A 132 -8.00 -20.97 -0.11
C PRO A 132 -6.48 -21.03 0.15
N ALA A 133 -5.67 -20.76 -0.87
CA ALA A 133 -4.21 -20.68 -0.79
C ALA A 133 -3.67 -19.76 -1.89
N GLY A 134 -2.55 -19.11 -1.63
CA GLY A 134 -1.93 -18.15 -2.55
C GLY A 134 -2.57 -16.77 -2.51
N GLY A 135 -2.14 -15.88 -3.40
CA GLY A 135 -2.61 -14.51 -3.51
C GLY A 135 -2.21 -13.60 -2.34
N ASP A 136 -1.19 -13.97 -1.58
CA ASP A 136 -0.66 -13.15 -0.48
C ASP A 136 -0.07 -11.84 -1.01
N THR A 137 0.14 -10.89 -0.11
CA THR A 137 0.89 -9.67 -0.42
C THR A 137 2.19 -9.65 0.38
N ALA A 138 3.30 -9.48 -0.32
CA ALA A 138 4.59 -9.21 0.29
C ALA A 138 4.79 -7.69 0.43
N PHE A 139 5.41 -7.28 1.51
CA PHE A 139 5.75 -5.89 1.82
C PHE A 139 7.23 -5.76 2.10
N THR A 140 7.83 -4.62 1.78
CA THR A 140 9.20 -4.30 2.14
C THR A 140 9.30 -2.90 2.74
N GLN A 141 10.06 -2.80 3.85
CA GLN A 141 10.18 -1.59 4.66
C GLN A 141 11.37 -0.75 4.21
N GLN A 142 11.10 0.43 3.70
CA GLN A 142 12.10 1.28 3.05
C GLN A 142 12.95 2.09 4.03
N GLU A 143 12.50 2.27 5.28
CA GLU A 143 13.31 2.86 6.35
C GLU A 143 14.44 1.90 6.75
N GLN A 144 14.14 0.60 6.92
CA GLN A 144 15.18 -0.41 7.18
C GLN A 144 16.15 -0.55 6.01
N ALA A 145 15.63 -0.46 4.77
CA ALA A 145 16.48 -0.47 3.59
C ALA A 145 17.43 0.75 3.58
N TYR A 146 16.92 1.96 3.91
CA TYR A 146 17.74 3.15 4.05
C TYR A 146 18.78 3.00 5.18
N ASP A 147 18.38 2.53 6.36
CA ASP A 147 19.27 2.37 7.51
C ASP A 147 20.44 1.43 7.21
N ALA A 148 20.21 0.38 6.41
CA ALA A 148 21.20 -0.61 6.02
C ALA A 148 22.18 -0.16 4.92
N LEU A 149 21.98 1.02 4.33
CA LEU A 149 22.97 1.61 3.41
C LEU A 149 24.19 2.10 4.17
N SER A 150 25.35 2.08 3.51
CA SER A 150 26.56 2.73 4.03
C SER A 150 26.42 4.27 4.07
N ASP A 151 27.15 4.92 4.95
CA ASP A 151 27.13 6.39 5.05
C ASP A 151 27.47 7.06 3.71
N GLY A 152 28.48 6.55 2.98
CA GLY A 152 28.82 7.09 1.66
C GLY A 152 27.70 6.94 0.62
N MET A 153 26.89 5.87 0.71
CA MET A 153 25.72 5.75 -0.17
C MET A 153 24.61 6.71 0.25
N LYS A 154 24.36 6.89 1.54
CA LYS A 154 23.41 7.88 2.06
C LYS A 154 23.77 9.29 1.63
N GLU A 155 25.05 9.68 1.78
CA GLU A 155 25.55 10.98 1.34
C GLU A 155 25.42 11.19 -0.18
N LEU A 156 25.66 10.14 -0.98
CA LEU A 156 25.47 10.20 -2.43
C LEU A 156 24.01 10.43 -2.81
N LEU A 157 23.07 9.76 -2.15
CA LEU A 157 21.66 9.77 -2.52
C LEU A 157 20.89 10.99 -1.99
N GLU A 158 21.35 11.60 -0.89
CA GLU A 158 20.65 12.69 -0.19
C GLU A 158 20.23 13.87 -1.10
N PRO A 159 21.06 14.35 -2.04
CA PRO A 159 20.69 15.47 -2.91
C PRO A 159 19.93 15.05 -4.18
N LEU A 160 19.69 13.76 -4.40
CA LEU A 160 19.17 13.25 -5.67
C LEU A 160 17.66 13.07 -5.65
N HIS A 161 17.05 13.24 -6.85
CA HIS A 161 15.61 13.11 -7.05
C HIS A 161 15.27 12.00 -8.05
N GLY A 162 14.38 11.12 -7.65
CA GLY A 162 13.81 10.09 -8.51
C GLY A 162 12.75 10.67 -9.45
N VAL A 163 12.84 10.35 -10.72
CA VAL A 163 11.82 10.69 -11.71
C VAL A 163 10.80 9.57 -11.77
N HIS A 164 9.56 9.86 -11.41
CA HIS A 164 8.44 8.92 -11.37
C HIS A 164 7.48 9.16 -12.52
N SER A 165 6.92 8.07 -13.10
CA SER A 165 5.93 8.13 -14.17
C SER A 165 5.08 6.87 -14.19
N ALA A 166 3.81 7.01 -14.52
CA ALA A 166 2.87 5.91 -14.72
C ALA A 166 3.05 5.18 -16.06
N ARG A 167 3.96 5.64 -16.94
CA ARG A 167 4.08 5.22 -18.35
C ARG A 167 4.25 3.72 -18.58
N ARG A 168 4.98 3.03 -17.67
CA ARG A 168 5.22 1.59 -17.81
C ARG A 168 3.96 0.76 -17.54
N SER A 169 3.07 1.28 -16.70
CA SER A 169 1.82 0.61 -16.32
C SER A 169 0.64 1.08 -17.18
N TYR A 170 0.40 2.38 -17.27
CA TYR A 170 -0.83 2.95 -17.80
C TYR A 170 -0.65 3.80 -19.06
N GLY A 171 0.57 4.05 -19.51
CA GLY A 171 0.81 4.73 -20.79
C GLY A 171 0.34 3.89 -21.98
N PRO A 172 0.18 4.46 -23.19
CA PRO A 172 -0.35 3.76 -24.37
C PRO A 172 0.36 2.45 -24.74
N SER A 173 1.65 2.32 -24.40
CA SER A 173 2.45 1.09 -24.57
C SER A 173 2.72 0.36 -23.24
N GLY A 174 2.08 0.77 -22.14
CA GLY A 174 2.24 0.17 -20.83
C GLY A 174 1.45 -1.13 -20.67
N THR A 175 1.73 -1.84 -19.59
CA THR A 175 1.11 -3.15 -19.28
C THR A 175 -0.42 -3.10 -19.31
N PHE A 176 -1.02 -2.00 -18.87
CA PHE A 176 -2.47 -1.76 -18.79
C PHE A 176 -2.92 -0.63 -19.72
N GLY A 177 -2.08 -0.18 -20.66
CA GLY A 177 -2.35 0.94 -21.54
C GLY A 177 -3.37 0.65 -22.64
N GLN A 178 -3.61 -0.63 -22.94
CA GLN A 178 -4.62 -1.06 -23.89
C GLN A 178 -5.81 -1.65 -23.15
N ARG A 179 -7.03 -1.30 -23.61
CA ARG A 179 -8.25 -1.92 -23.10
C ARG A 179 -8.22 -3.43 -23.37
N ASP A 180 -8.48 -4.22 -22.35
CA ASP A 180 -8.62 -5.68 -22.45
C ASP A 180 -9.97 -6.10 -21.85
N ASP A 181 -10.93 -6.40 -22.69
CA ASP A 181 -12.30 -6.78 -22.29
C ASP A 181 -12.35 -8.16 -21.58
N ARG A 182 -11.24 -8.90 -21.54
CA ARG A 182 -11.11 -10.15 -20.77
C ARG A 182 -10.72 -9.92 -19.32
N ARG A 183 -10.35 -8.67 -18.97
CA ARG A 183 -10.00 -8.30 -17.60
C ARG A 183 -11.26 -7.94 -16.84
N SER A 184 -11.36 -8.44 -15.60
CA SER A 184 -12.49 -8.17 -14.70
C SER A 184 -12.48 -6.75 -14.11
N MET A 185 -11.32 -6.10 -14.12
CA MET A 185 -11.16 -4.70 -13.71
C MET A 185 -11.17 -3.78 -14.93
N GLU A 186 -11.90 -2.68 -14.86
CA GLU A 186 -11.81 -1.63 -15.89
C GLU A 186 -10.63 -0.70 -15.56
N ILE A 187 -9.57 -0.79 -16.37
CA ILE A 187 -8.38 0.07 -16.29
C ILE A 187 -8.32 0.91 -17.55
N ILE A 188 -8.25 2.23 -17.38
CA ILE A 188 -8.25 3.22 -18.47
C ILE A 188 -6.90 3.92 -18.48
N GLY A 189 -5.95 3.35 -19.24
CA GLY A 189 -4.66 3.99 -19.49
C GLY A 189 -4.79 5.08 -20.57
N ASP A 190 -4.03 6.15 -20.43
CA ASP A 190 -4.00 7.25 -21.40
C ASP A 190 -2.64 7.96 -21.45
N GLU A 191 -2.55 9.05 -22.23
CA GLU A 191 -1.32 9.82 -22.40
C GLU A 191 -0.89 10.60 -21.15
N SER A 192 -1.78 10.86 -20.20
CA SER A 192 -1.41 11.52 -18.92
C SER A 192 -0.43 10.67 -18.10
N ALA A 193 -0.46 9.35 -18.30
CA ALA A 193 0.49 8.42 -17.70
C ALA A 193 1.95 8.65 -18.14
N LEU A 194 2.19 9.42 -19.22
CA LEU A 194 3.54 9.79 -19.68
C LEU A 194 4.14 10.94 -18.88
N GLU A 195 3.33 11.68 -18.15
CA GLU A 195 3.80 12.74 -17.26
C GLU A 195 4.82 12.21 -16.24
N THR A 196 5.69 13.10 -15.80
CA THR A 196 6.73 12.78 -14.82
C THR A 196 6.60 13.69 -13.60
N ARG A 197 6.96 13.14 -12.44
CA ARG A 197 7.14 13.90 -11.20
C ARG A 197 8.49 13.58 -10.60
N SER A 198 9.11 14.59 -10.02
CA SER A 198 10.41 14.48 -9.35
C SER A 198 10.19 14.50 -7.83
N HIS A 199 10.73 13.50 -7.14
CA HIS A 199 10.64 13.36 -5.69
C HIS A 199 12.01 13.03 -5.11
N PRO A 200 12.35 13.46 -3.87
CA PRO A 200 13.60 13.06 -3.23
C PRO A 200 13.77 11.54 -3.23
N LEU A 201 14.96 11.03 -3.54
CA LEU A 201 15.28 9.60 -3.38
C LEU A 201 15.21 9.15 -1.92
N ILE A 202 15.50 10.07 -1.01
CA ILE A 202 15.40 9.88 0.44
C ILE A 202 14.32 10.81 0.96
N ARG A 203 13.22 10.23 1.40
CA ARG A 203 12.07 10.94 1.96
C ARG A 203 12.13 10.92 3.48
N THR A 204 11.79 12.05 4.12
CA THR A 204 11.54 12.10 5.56
C THR A 204 10.06 11.86 5.82
N HIS A 205 9.75 10.88 6.68
CA HIS A 205 8.37 10.58 7.06
C HIS A 205 7.81 11.70 7.95
N PRO A 206 6.67 12.33 7.61
CA PRO A 206 6.18 13.52 8.30
C PRO A 206 5.79 13.28 9.76
N ASP A 207 5.25 12.10 10.08
CA ASP A 207 4.75 11.80 11.43
C ASP A 207 5.86 11.26 12.35
N THR A 208 6.83 10.52 11.80
CA THR A 208 7.87 9.83 12.60
C THR A 208 9.24 10.48 12.53
N GLY A 209 9.50 11.30 11.51
CA GLY A 209 10.80 11.91 11.22
C GLY A 209 11.86 10.92 10.72
N ARG A 210 11.50 9.64 10.52
CA ARG A 210 12.42 8.61 10.01
C ARG A 210 12.63 8.80 8.51
N LYS A 211 13.83 8.51 8.03
CA LYS A 211 14.18 8.56 6.61
C LYS A 211 13.91 7.22 5.93
N SER A 212 13.41 7.26 4.71
CA SER A 212 13.13 6.08 3.88
C SER A 212 13.61 6.31 2.45
N LEU A 213 13.93 5.23 1.73
CA LEU A 213 14.09 5.28 0.29
C LEU A 213 12.72 5.46 -0.36
N PHE A 214 12.60 6.45 -1.26
CA PHE A 214 11.35 6.71 -1.98
C PHE A 214 11.52 6.46 -3.48
N ILE A 215 11.69 5.19 -3.81
CA ILE A 215 11.85 4.66 -5.17
C ILE A 215 11.06 3.36 -5.31
N ASN A 216 10.74 2.95 -6.52
CA ASN A 216 10.23 1.61 -6.82
C ASN A 216 10.45 1.26 -8.29
N GLU A 217 10.51 -0.03 -8.62
CA GLU A 217 10.83 -0.48 -9.97
C GLU A 217 9.69 -0.23 -10.98
N VAL A 218 8.45 -0.07 -10.50
CA VAL A 218 7.27 0.13 -11.37
C VAL A 218 7.21 1.56 -11.89
N TYR A 219 7.40 2.55 -11.01
CA TYR A 219 7.18 3.95 -11.36
C TYR A 219 8.44 4.81 -11.45
N THR A 220 9.55 4.43 -10.79
CA THR A 220 10.78 5.21 -10.87
C THR A 220 11.53 4.88 -12.17
N ILE A 221 11.65 5.86 -13.04
CA ILE A 221 12.19 5.69 -14.40
C ILE A 221 13.58 6.29 -14.62
N GLY A 222 14.08 7.08 -13.66
CA GLY A 222 15.38 7.78 -13.74
C GLY A 222 15.71 8.53 -12.46
N ILE A 223 16.86 9.20 -12.47
CA ILE A 223 17.29 10.17 -11.45
C ILE A 223 17.58 11.46 -12.20
N GLU A 224 17.01 12.59 -11.73
CA GLU A 224 16.97 13.85 -12.46
C GLU A 224 18.38 14.42 -12.72
N GLU A 225 19.27 14.31 -11.73
CA GLU A 225 20.61 14.90 -11.78
C GLU A 225 21.65 14.03 -12.53
N LEU A 226 21.27 12.83 -13.00
CA LEU A 226 22.20 11.85 -13.54
C LEU A 226 21.87 11.47 -14.98
N HIS A 227 22.92 11.14 -15.75
CA HIS A 227 22.73 10.52 -17.04
C HIS A 227 22.13 9.11 -16.90
N HIS A 228 21.40 8.68 -17.93
CA HIS A 228 20.67 7.41 -17.94
C HIS A 228 21.51 6.20 -17.47
N ALA A 229 22.76 6.09 -17.91
CA ALA A 229 23.62 4.95 -17.55
C ALA A 229 23.96 4.93 -16.04
N GLU A 230 24.22 6.10 -15.47
CA GLU A 230 24.52 6.29 -14.04
C GLU A 230 23.27 6.03 -13.19
N ALA A 231 22.15 6.68 -13.56
CA ALA A 231 20.85 6.49 -12.90
C ALA A 231 20.43 5.03 -12.90
N SER A 232 20.56 4.33 -14.05
CA SER A 232 20.21 2.91 -14.16
C SER A 232 21.05 2.01 -13.25
N ALA A 233 22.36 2.28 -13.14
CA ALA A 233 23.25 1.50 -12.28
C ALA A 233 22.86 1.66 -10.80
N ILE A 234 22.60 2.89 -10.36
CA ILE A 234 22.19 3.19 -8.98
C ILE A 234 20.81 2.62 -8.68
N LEU A 235 19.82 2.86 -9.55
CA LEU A 235 18.45 2.36 -9.34
C LEU A 235 18.39 0.84 -9.31
N ASN A 236 19.11 0.14 -10.19
CA ASN A 236 19.13 -1.33 -10.16
C ASN A 236 19.72 -1.85 -8.85
N PHE A 237 20.82 -1.26 -8.35
CA PHE A 237 21.36 -1.60 -7.03
C PHE A 237 20.31 -1.37 -5.94
N LEU A 238 19.65 -0.22 -5.92
CA LEU A 238 18.68 0.15 -4.89
C LEU A 238 17.42 -0.75 -4.95
N PHE A 239 16.92 -1.10 -6.13
CA PHE A 239 15.78 -2.01 -6.27
C PHE A 239 16.10 -3.40 -5.69
N GLU A 240 17.29 -3.95 -5.99
CA GLU A 240 17.74 -5.21 -5.38
C GLU A 240 17.93 -5.08 -3.87
N HIS A 241 18.49 -3.96 -3.42
CA HIS A 241 18.70 -3.70 -2.00
C HIS A 241 17.38 -3.61 -1.23
N CYS A 242 16.37 -2.87 -1.75
CA CYS A 242 15.07 -2.68 -1.10
C CYS A 242 14.28 -3.98 -0.91
N ARG A 243 14.44 -4.97 -1.78
CA ARG A 243 13.71 -6.24 -1.74
C ARG A 243 14.44 -7.38 -1.03
N ARG A 244 15.51 -7.08 -0.29
CA ARG A 244 16.18 -8.08 0.54
C ARG A 244 15.21 -8.64 1.56
N ILE A 245 15.28 -9.96 1.76
CA ILE A 245 14.38 -10.70 2.66
C ILE A 245 14.38 -10.15 4.09
N ASP A 246 15.51 -9.57 4.51
CA ASP A 246 15.67 -8.99 5.86
C ASP A 246 14.70 -7.82 6.14
N PHE A 247 14.20 -7.17 5.09
CA PHE A 247 13.31 -6.01 5.17
C PHE A 247 11.86 -6.34 4.86
N THR A 248 11.54 -7.64 4.64
CA THR A 248 10.22 -8.03 4.15
C THR A 248 9.36 -8.68 5.21
N CYS A 249 8.05 -8.49 5.08
CA CYS A 249 7.04 -9.33 5.71
C CYS A 249 6.03 -9.79 4.65
N ARG A 250 5.17 -10.75 5.01
CA ARG A 250 4.14 -11.29 4.14
C ARG A 250 2.83 -11.37 4.90
N VAL A 251 1.77 -10.82 4.31
CA VAL A 251 0.42 -10.96 4.82
C VAL A 251 -0.30 -12.04 4.03
N ARG A 252 -0.71 -13.09 4.73
CA ARG A 252 -1.61 -14.10 4.19
C ARG A 252 -3.04 -13.58 4.32
N TRP A 253 -3.75 -13.56 3.20
CA TRP A 253 -5.13 -13.13 3.16
C TRP A 253 -6.09 -14.19 3.66
N GLN A 254 -7.15 -13.74 4.30
CA GLN A 254 -8.35 -14.47 4.63
C GLN A 254 -9.53 -13.56 4.32
N GLN A 255 -10.69 -14.12 4.04
CA GLN A 255 -11.92 -13.32 3.93
C GLN A 255 -12.12 -12.53 5.23
N GLY A 256 -12.52 -11.25 5.11
CA GLY A 256 -12.66 -10.36 6.25
C GLY A 256 -11.34 -9.82 6.81
N THR A 257 -10.20 -10.00 6.13
CA THR A 257 -8.96 -9.31 6.51
C THR A 257 -8.93 -7.93 5.88
N LEU A 258 -8.75 -6.89 6.68
CA LEU A 258 -8.33 -5.57 6.20
C LEU A 258 -6.85 -5.39 6.45
N THR A 259 -6.07 -5.07 5.41
CA THR A 259 -4.67 -4.68 5.56
C THR A 259 -4.50 -3.23 5.18
N MET A 260 -3.84 -2.46 6.03
CA MET A 260 -3.41 -1.09 5.74
C MET A 260 -1.90 -0.99 5.73
N TRP A 261 -1.34 -0.19 4.83
CA TRP A 261 0.10 0.06 4.75
C TRP A 261 0.42 1.50 4.43
N ASP A 262 1.57 1.94 4.92
CA ASP A 262 2.07 3.30 4.77
C ASP A 262 2.89 3.43 3.47
N ASN A 263 2.33 4.07 2.45
CA ASN A 263 3.00 4.26 1.15
C ASN A 263 4.23 5.19 1.24
N ARG A 264 4.39 5.90 2.34
CA ARG A 264 5.50 6.82 2.56
C ARG A 264 6.81 6.10 2.86
N CYS A 265 6.71 4.84 3.36
CA CYS A 265 7.88 4.05 3.76
C CYS A 265 7.78 2.55 3.42
N VAL A 266 6.74 2.11 2.68
CA VAL A 266 6.52 0.71 2.33
C VAL A 266 6.33 0.54 0.83
N GLN A 267 6.95 -0.50 0.26
CA GLN A 267 6.55 -1.04 -1.04
C GLN A 267 5.82 -2.37 -0.83
N HIS A 268 4.98 -2.72 -1.78
CA HIS A 268 4.27 -3.99 -1.76
C HIS A 268 4.29 -4.70 -3.11
N TYR A 269 3.97 -6.00 -3.09
CA TYR A 269 3.96 -6.89 -4.23
C TYR A 269 2.82 -7.90 -4.09
N ALA A 270 1.88 -7.92 -5.02
CA ALA A 270 0.83 -8.93 -5.09
C ALA A 270 1.38 -10.23 -5.70
N ILE A 271 1.30 -11.34 -4.96
CA ILE A 271 1.85 -12.63 -5.38
C ILE A 271 0.85 -13.34 -6.28
N ASP A 272 1.30 -13.71 -7.50
CA ASP A 272 0.49 -14.36 -8.53
C ASP A 272 0.65 -15.89 -8.46
N ASP A 273 0.08 -16.52 -7.43
CA ASP A 273 0.19 -17.95 -7.16
C ASP A 273 -1.16 -18.62 -6.79
N TYR A 274 -2.30 -18.07 -7.27
CA TYR A 274 -3.66 -18.56 -6.98
C TYR A 274 -4.45 -18.91 -8.25
N PHE A 275 -3.81 -19.51 -9.22
CA PHE A 275 -4.41 -19.87 -10.51
C PHE A 275 -5.67 -20.71 -10.35
N GLY A 276 -6.71 -20.40 -11.15
CA GLY A 276 -7.98 -21.09 -11.13
C GLY A 276 -8.89 -20.73 -9.95
N HIS A 277 -8.56 -19.68 -9.20
CA HIS A 277 -9.38 -19.17 -8.11
C HIS A 277 -9.75 -17.71 -8.35
N ARG A 278 -11.01 -17.35 -8.05
CA ARG A 278 -11.48 -15.99 -8.02
C ARG A 278 -10.88 -15.26 -6.81
N ARG A 279 -10.53 -13.99 -6.99
CA ARG A 279 -10.08 -13.11 -5.90
C ARG A 279 -10.74 -11.74 -6.04
N GLU A 280 -11.41 -11.30 -4.98
CA GLU A 280 -12.06 -9.99 -4.92
C GLU A 280 -11.66 -9.23 -3.66
N MET A 281 -11.29 -7.97 -3.85
CA MET A 281 -10.92 -7.08 -2.78
C MET A 281 -11.49 -5.68 -3.02
N MET A 282 -11.73 -4.94 -1.94
CA MET A 282 -12.04 -3.51 -1.98
C MET A 282 -10.82 -2.71 -1.54
N ARG A 283 -10.54 -1.62 -2.23
CA ARG A 283 -9.38 -0.75 -1.96
C ARG A 283 -9.78 0.70 -1.82
N VAL A 284 -9.18 1.38 -0.83
CA VAL A 284 -9.23 2.82 -0.63
C VAL A 284 -7.80 3.34 -0.44
N THR A 285 -7.51 4.53 -0.96
CA THR A 285 -6.26 5.25 -0.65
C THR A 285 -6.56 6.51 0.16
N LEU A 286 -5.68 6.85 1.10
CA LEU A 286 -5.74 8.10 1.85
C LEU A 286 -4.85 9.15 1.21
N ALA A 287 -5.31 10.39 1.22
CA ALA A 287 -4.54 11.53 0.72
C ALA A 287 -3.20 11.64 1.45
N GLY A 288 -2.18 11.97 0.71
CA GLY A 288 -0.85 12.21 1.25
C GLY A 288 -0.39 13.65 1.01
N GLU A 289 0.90 13.84 1.18
CA GLU A 289 1.57 15.12 1.02
C GLU A 289 2.70 15.01 -0.02
N THR A 290 3.18 16.15 -0.50
CA THR A 290 4.38 16.20 -1.37
C THR A 290 5.59 15.66 -0.59
N PRO A 291 6.31 14.64 -1.12
CA PRO A 291 7.50 14.06 -0.49
C PRO A 291 8.61 15.11 -0.24
N GLN A 292 9.22 15.07 0.94
CA GLN A 292 10.30 15.98 1.35
C GLN A 292 11.47 15.21 1.97
#